data_8eeb888209334e2d05a9fefbed4fe8a3
#
_entry.id   8eeb888209334e2d05a9fefbed4fe8a3
#
_cell.length_a   1.000
_cell.length_b   1.000
_cell.length_c   1.000
_cell.angle_alpha   90.00
_cell.angle_beta   90.00
_cell.angle_gamma   90.00
#
_symmetry.space_group_name_H-M   'P 1'
#
loop_
_entity.id
_entity.type
_entity.pdbx_description
1 polymer ?
#
loop_
_entity_poly.entity_id
_entity_poly.type
_entity_poly.pdbx_seq_one_letter_code
_entity_poly.pdbx_strand_id
1 'polypeptide(L)'
;PVIDLLEAQKNISHMGGTMRLGAYPCHVEEGTLASKIYHQADITERHRHSYEFNNEYTKQFEQAGLVLSGVNPAAGLVEIIEIKKHPFFVGVQFHPEYKSTVENPHPLFVAFVKASMN
;
A
#
# COMPACT_ATOMS: atom_id res chain seq x y z
N PRO A 1 -9.02 -10.58 12.55
CA PRO A 1 -8.28 -10.88 11.32
C PRO A 1 -7.36 -9.73 10.90
N VAL A 2 -6.27 -10.10 10.23
CA VAL A 2 -5.29 -9.11 9.76
C VAL A 2 -5.86 -8.25 8.62
N ILE A 3 -6.54 -8.90 7.70
CA ILE A 3 -7.25 -8.22 6.61
C ILE A 3 -8.74 -8.28 6.91
N ASP A 4 -9.39 -7.13 6.87
CA ASP A 4 -10.77 -7.03 7.32
C ASP A 4 -11.55 -6.04 6.45
N LEU A 5 -12.88 -6.08 6.58
CA LEU A 5 -13.74 -5.11 5.91
C LEU A 5 -13.58 -3.73 6.53
N LEU A 6 -13.75 -2.70 5.72
CA LEU A 6 -13.80 -1.33 6.22
C LEU A 6 -14.96 -1.20 7.22
N GLU A 7 -14.78 -0.35 8.23
CA GLU A 7 -15.79 -0.15 9.26
C GLU A 7 -17.13 0.29 8.67
N ALA A 8 -17.10 1.15 7.66
CA ALA A 8 -18.32 1.58 6.96
C ALA A 8 -19.03 0.42 6.28
N GLN A 9 -18.28 -0.56 5.76
CA GLN A 9 -18.87 -1.75 5.11
C GLN A 9 -19.52 -2.69 6.11
N LYS A 10 -18.98 -2.79 7.32
CA LYS A 10 -19.53 -3.65 8.36
C LYS A 10 -20.93 -3.23 8.78
N ASN A 11 -21.26 -1.96 8.60
CA ASN A 11 -22.54 -1.39 8.98
C ASN A 11 -23.57 -1.40 7.86
N ILE A 12 -23.24 -2.00 6.72
CA ILE A 12 -24.12 -2.07 5.54
C ILE A 12 -24.60 -3.51 5.35
N SER A 13 -25.86 -3.67 4.92
CA SER A 13 -26.47 -4.98 4.72
C SER A 13 -25.98 -5.72 3.46
N HIS A 14 -25.27 -5.05 2.56
CA HIS A 14 -24.71 -5.68 1.35
C HIS A 14 -23.32 -5.12 1.04
N MET A 15 -22.49 -5.97 0.48
CA MET A 15 -21.05 -5.69 0.32
C MET A 15 -20.71 -4.83 -0.89
N GLY A 16 -21.57 -4.75 -1.89
CA GLY A 16 -21.25 -4.09 -3.15
C GLY A 16 -21.24 -2.56 -3.11
N GLY A 17 -21.69 -1.95 -2.01
CA GLY A 17 -21.91 -0.52 -1.95
C GLY A 17 -20.72 0.33 -1.53
N THR A 18 -19.67 -0.26 -0.94
CA THR A 18 -18.58 0.50 -0.33
C THR A 18 -17.20 -0.04 -0.65
N MET A 19 -17.05 -0.70 -1.80
CA MET A 19 -15.73 -1.09 -2.28
C MET A 19 -14.87 0.16 -2.51
N ARG A 20 -13.60 0.13 -2.05
CA ARG A 20 -12.68 1.24 -2.32
C ARG A 20 -12.31 1.23 -3.80
N LEU A 21 -12.81 2.23 -4.53
CA LEU A 21 -12.56 2.41 -5.95
C LEU A 21 -11.97 3.79 -6.18
N GLY A 22 -11.05 3.89 -7.15
CA GLY A 22 -10.50 5.16 -7.58
C GLY A 22 -9.22 5.52 -6.86
N ALA A 23 -8.86 6.80 -6.95
CA ALA A 23 -7.59 7.32 -6.45
C ALA A 23 -7.73 7.76 -4.99
N TYR A 24 -6.79 7.31 -4.16
CA TYR A 24 -6.73 7.68 -2.75
C TYR A 24 -5.32 8.13 -2.39
N PRO A 25 -5.19 9.14 -1.51
CA PRO A 25 -3.89 9.60 -1.07
C PRO A 25 -3.22 8.58 -0.15
N CYS A 26 -1.89 8.53 -0.21
CA CYS A 26 -1.07 7.71 0.64
C CYS A 26 0.16 8.50 1.08
N HIS A 27 0.42 8.55 2.37
CA HIS A 27 1.63 9.15 2.91
C HIS A 27 2.71 8.09 3.04
N VAL A 28 3.86 8.33 2.43
CA VAL A 28 5.01 7.42 2.42
C VAL A 28 6.01 7.88 3.47
N GLU A 29 6.36 6.98 4.39
CA GLU A 29 7.28 7.30 5.47
C GLU A 29 8.70 7.52 4.95
N GLU A 30 9.37 8.57 5.46
CA GLU A 30 10.73 8.90 5.10
C GLU A 30 11.69 7.80 5.54
N GLY A 31 12.73 7.56 4.74
CA GLY A 31 13.75 6.56 5.05
C GLY A 31 13.38 5.14 4.68
N THR A 32 12.21 4.91 4.07
CA THR A 32 11.77 3.59 3.63
C THR A 32 12.17 3.33 2.19
N LEU A 33 12.08 2.06 1.76
CA LEU A 33 12.29 1.70 0.36
C LEU A 33 11.26 2.40 -0.53
N ALA A 34 10.00 2.46 -0.09
CA ALA A 34 8.95 3.15 -0.83
C ALA A 34 9.30 4.62 -1.05
N SER A 35 9.84 5.31 -0.03
CA SER A 35 10.21 6.71 -0.18
C SER A 35 11.33 6.90 -1.20
N LYS A 36 12.27 5.97 -1.26
CA LYS A 36 13.34 5.98 -2.27
C LYS A 36 12.82 5.73 -3.68
N ILE A 37 11.80 4.91 -3.81
CA ILE A 37 11.18 4.57 -5.10
C ILE A 37 10.36 5.73 -5.64
N TYR A 38 9.47 6.28 -4.80
CA TYR A 38 8.56 7.34 -5.22
C TYR A 38 9.18 8.73 -5.27
N HIS A 39 10.20 8.99 -4.47
CA HIS A 39 10.86 10.30 -4.34
C HIS A 39 9.94 11.41 -3.86
N GLN A 40 8.85 11.07 -3.20
CA GLN A 40 7.92 12.04 -2.62
C GLN A 40 7.18 11.41 -1.44
N ALA A 41 6.78 12.26 -0.49
CA ALA A 41 6.12 11.81 0.73
C ALA A 41 4.63 11.54 0.52
N ASP A 42 4.00 12.30 -0.34
CA ASP A 42 2.55 12.18 -0.58
C ASP A 42 2.31 11.75 -2.01
N ILE A 43 1.68 10.60 -2.16
CA ILE A 43 1.37 10.01 -3.46
C ILE A 43 -0.13 9.73 -3.54
N THR A 44 -0.59 9.45 -4.75
CA THR A 44 -1.98 9.03 -5.00
C THR A 44 -1.94 7.76 -5.82
N GLU A 45 -2.64 6.73 -5.35
CA GLU A 45 -2.71 5.45 -6.05
C GLU A 45 -4.15 4.97 -6.18
N ARG A 46 -4.40 4.13 -7.16
CA ARG A 46 -5.76 3.66 -7.46
C ARG A 46 -6.03 2.32 -6.77
N HIS A 47 -7.21 2.23 -6.18
CA HIS A 47 -7.66 1.08 -5.41
C HIS A 47 -8.87 0.42 -6.03
N ARG A 48 -8.99 -0.87 -5.78
CA ARG A 48 -10.18 -1.66 -6.12
C ARG A 48 -10.26 -2.86 -5.18
N HIS A 49 -10.66 -2.60 -3.93
CA HIS A 49 -10.77 -3.69 -2.95
C HIS A 49 -11.78 -3.36 -1.87
N SER A 50 -12.28 -4.41 -1.20
CA SER A 50 -13.25 -4.30 -0.10
C SER A 50 -12.62 -4.60 1.26
N TYR A 51 -11.46 -5.22 1.30
CA TYR A 51 -10.79 -5.61 2.54
C TYR A 51 -9.57 -4.73 2.75
N GLU A 52 -9.29 -4.42 4.02
CA GLU A 52 -8.17 -3.57 4.42
C GLU A 52 -7.31 -4.27 5.45
N PHE A 53 -6.05 -3.84 5.57
CA PHE A 53 -5.15 -4.30 6.60
C PHE A 53 -5.72 -3.90 7.97
N ASN A 54 -5.79 -4.85 8.90
CA ASN A 54 -6.31 -4.58 10.24
C ASN A 54 -5.22 -3.96 11.10
N ASN A 55 -5.37 -2.68 11.43
CA ASN A 55 -4.38 -1.91 12.18
C ASN A 55 -4.15 -2.41 13.61
N GLU A 56 -5.03 -3.27 14.13
CA GLU A 56 -4.82 -3.88 15.46
C GLU A 56 -3.57 -4.75 15.51
N TYR A 57 -3.11 -5.25 14.37
CA TYR A 57 -1.93 -6.11 14.27
C TYR A 57 -0.64 -5.36 13.94
N THR A 58 -0.69 -4.02 13.85
CA THR A 58 0.44 -3.20 13.46
C THR A 58 1.70 -3.47 14.28
N LYS A 59 1.57 -3.47 15.61
CA LYS A 59 2.72 -3.67 16.50
C LYS A 59 3.35 -5.05 16.33
N GLN A 60 2.51 -6.08 16.16
CA GLN A 60 3.00 -7.45 15.98
C GLN A 60 3.82 -7.58 14.69
N PHE A 61 3.37 -6.97 13.60
CA PHE A 61 4.07 -7.02 12.34
C PHE A 61 5.36 -6.21 12.36
N GLU A 62 5.35 -5.05 13.03
CA GLU A 62 6.57 -4.27 13.19
C GLU A 62 7.63 -5.02 13.99
N GLN A 63 7.22 -5.71 15.05
CA GLN A 63 8.13 -6.54 15.86
C GLN A 63 8.68 -7.72 15.07
N ALA A 64 7.95 -8.21 14.08
CA ALA A 64 8.38 -9.29 13.19
C ALA A 64 9.30 -8.82 12.06
N GLY A 65 9.59 -7.53 11.96
CA GLY A 65 10.50 -6.98 10.95
C GLY A 65 9.83 -6.36 9.74
N LEU A 66 8.51 -6.20 9.76
CA LEU A 66 7.79 -5.49 8.70
C LEU A 66 7.82 -3.99 8.95
N VAL A 67 7.98 -3.22 7.88
CA VAL A 67 7.93 -1.76 7.92
C VAL A 67 6.63 -1.31 7.26
N LEU A 68 5.85 -0.50 7.95
CA LEU A 68 4.61 0.08 7.42
C LEU A 68 4.97 1.39 6.76
N SER A 69 5.30 1.34 5.47
CA SER A 69 5.92 2.48 4.78
C SER A 69 4.93 3.41 4.09
N GLY A 70 3.67 3.02 3.94
CA GLY A 70 2.66 3.89 3.35
C GLY A 70 1.34 3.79 4.08
N VAL A 71 0.72 4.95 4.36
CA VAL A 71 -0.51 5.05 5.13
C VAL A 71 -1.44 6.07 4.50
N ASN A 72 -2.73 5.73 4.40
CA ASN A 72 -3.75 6.71 4.01
C ASN A 72 -3.92 7.71 5.16
N PRO A 73 -3.61 9.00 4.96
CA PRO A 73 -3.59 9.97 6.06
C PRO A 73 -4.97 10.26 6.65
N ALA A 74 -6.03 10.15 5.87
CA ALA A 74 -7.37 10.45 6.35
C ALA A 74 -7.94 9.34 7.22
N ALA A 75 -7.71 8.07 6.82
CA ALA A 75 -8.29 6.91 7.49
C ALA A 75 -7.30 6.15 8.37
N GLY A 76 -6.00 6.45 8.28
CA GLY A 76 -4.97 5.74 9.02
C GLY A 76 -4.76 4.31 8.56
N LEU A 77 -5.21 3.96 7.36
CA LEU A 77 -5.11 2.61 6.82
C LEU A 77 -3.75 2.36 6.21
N VAL A 78 -3.17 1.20 6.52
CA VAL A 78 -1.88 0.79 5.96
C VAL A 78 -2.05 0.42 4.49
N GLU A 79 -1.25 1.03 3.63
CA GLU A 79 -1.31 0.86 2.18
C GLU A 79 -0.08 0.15 1.61
N ILE A 80 1.09 0.33 2.23
CA ILE A 80 2.36 -0.23 1.77
C ILE A 80 3.10 -0.87 2.94
N ILE A 81 3.60 -2.09 2.75
CA ILE A 81 4.48 -2.75 3.71
C ILE A 81 5.77 -3.18 3.03
N GLU A 82 6.85 -3.29 3.82
CA GLU A 82 8.16 -3.71 3.36
C GLU A 82 8.78 -4.70 4.32
N ILE A 83 9.66 -5.56 3.83
CA ILE A 83 10.52 -6.38 4.67
C ILE A 83 11.92 -5.77 4.62
N LYS A 84 12.38 -5.22 5.75
CA LYS A 84 13.60 -4.43 5.82
C LYS A 84 14.85 -5.22 5.40
N LYS A 85 14.92 -6.49 5.77
CA LYS A 85 16.10 -7.32 5.50
C LYS A 85 16.09 -7.95 4.11
N HIS A 86 15.01 -7.79 3.35
CA HIS A 86 14.92 -8.33 2.00
C HIS A 86 15.42 -7.28 1.00
N PRO A 87 16.20 -7.66 -0.03
CA PRO A 87 16.69 -6.71 -1.02
C PRO A 87 15.58 -5.91 -1.71
N PHE A 88 14.46 -6.59 -2.02
CA PHE A 88 13.29 -5.90 -2.54
C PHE A 88 12.04 -6.70 -2.17
N PHE A 89 11.27 -6.19 -1.24
CA PHE A 89 9.93 -6.71 -0.93
C PHE A 89 9.04 -5.54 -0.58
N VAL A 90 8.05 -5.28 -1.44
CA VAL A 90 7.05 -4.23 -1.22
C VAL A 90 5.68 -4.83 -1.48
N GLY A 91 4.82 -4.81 -0.47
CA GLY A 91 3.43 -5.21 -0.60
C GLY A 91 2.54 -3.99 -0.58
N VAL A 92 1.55 -3.94 -1.48
CA VAL A 92 0.65 -2.79 -1.59
C VAL A 92 -0.81 -3.22 -1.64
N GLN A 93 -1.70 -2.35 -1.16
CA GLN A 93 -3.15 -2.55 -1.23
C GLN A 93 -3.74 -2.02 -2.53
N PHE A 94 -3.06 -1.10 -3.17
CA PHE A 94 -3.53 -0.47 -4.41
C PHE A 94 -3.09 -1.24 -5.65
N HIS A 95 -3.51 -0.76 -6.80
CA HIS A 95 -3.21 -1.37 -8.11
C HIS A 95 -2.28 -0.46 -8.91
N PRO A 96 -0.95 -0.61 -8.80
CA PRO A 96 -0.01 0.25 -9.53
C PRO A 96 -0.13 0.13 -11.05
N GLU A 97 -0.61 -1.01 -11.55
CA GLU A 97 -0.82 -1.20 -12.99
C GLU A 97 -1.81 -0.20 -13.58
N TYR A 98 -2.74 0.33 -12.79
CA TYR A 98 -3.72 1.31 -13.27
C TYR A 98 -3.10 2.67 -13.61
N LYS A 99 -1.88 2.93 -13.16
CA LYS A 99 -1.16 4.16 -13.45
C LYS A 99 0.10 3.93 -14.28
N SER A 100 0.30 2.72 -14.78
CA SER A 100 1.50 2.35 -15.52
C SER A 100 1.22 2.25 -17.00
N THR A 101 2.11 2.82 -17.83
CA THR A 101 2.08 2.69 -19.27
C THR A 101 3.46 2.31 -19.79
N VAL A 102 3.55 1.89 -21.06
CA VAL A 102 4.84 1.57 -21.68
C VAL A 102 5.77 2.78 -21.70
N GLU A 103 5.22 3.96 -21.99
CA GLU A 103 5.99 5.19 -22.09
C GLU A 103 6.33 5.79 -20.71
N ASN A 104 5.47 5.54 -19.73
CA ASN A 104 5.64 6.06 -18.36
C ASN A 104 5.32 4.97 -17.35
N PRO A 105 6.22 3.99 -17.19
CA PRO A 105 5.99 2.87 -16.26
C PRO A 105 5.95 3.33 -14.81
N HIS A 106 5.14 2.65 -14.03
CA HIS A 106 5.00 2.95 -12.60
C HIS A 106 6.36 2.74 -11.89
N PRO A 107 6.73 3.64 -10.97
CA PRO A 107 8.03 3.56 -10.29
C PRO A 107 8.28 2.25 -9.55
N LEU A 108 7.24 1.60 -9.00
CA LEU A 108 7.40 0.31 -8.34
C LEU A 108 7.86 -0.78 -9.32
N PHE A 109 7.32 -0.80 -10.53
CA PHE A 109 7.73 -1.77 -11.54
C PHE A 109 9.17 -1.53 -12.00
N VAL A 110 9.54 -0.26 -12.19
CA VAL A 110 10.90 0.10 -12.57
C VAL A 110 11.89 -0.35 -11.50
N ALA A 111 11.59 -0.08 -10.23
CA ALA A 111 12.44 -0.46 -9.12
C ALA A 111 12.57 -1.98 -8.98
N PHE A 112 11.48 -2.70 -9.18
CA PHE A 112 11.49 -4.17 -9.11
C PHE A 112 12.41 -4.77 -10.18
N VAL A 113 12.30 -4.29 -11.41
CA VAL A 113 13.16 -4.76 -12.51
C VAL A 113 14.63 -4.46 -12.20
N LYS A 114 14.94 -3.25 -11.74
CA LYS A 114 16.32 -2.88 -11.37
C LYS A 114 16.87 -3.79 -10.27
N ALA A 115 16.09 -4.09 -9.26
CA ALA A 115 16.49 -4.98 -8.17
C ALA A 115 16.75 -6.40 -8.67
N SER A 116 15.97 -6.86 -9.65
CA SER A 116 16.08 -8.20 -10.23
C SER A 116 17.34 -8.36 -11.08
N MET A 117 17.94 -7.26 -11.53
CA MET A 117 19.13 -7.28 -12.39
C MET A 117 20.44 -7.34 -11.60
N ASN A 118 20.38 -7.22 -10.30
CA ASN A 118 21.58 -7.22 -9.43
C ASN A 118 21.88 -8.60 -8.85
#